data_fed8c9196c016ee03444cfad9d8d2092
#
_entry.id   fed8c9196c016ee03444cfad9d8d2092
#
_cell.length_a   1.000
_cell.length_b   1.000
_cell.length_c   1.000
_cell.angle_alpha   90.00
_cell.angle_beta   90.00
_cell.angle_gamma   90.00
#
_symmetry.space_group_name_H-M   'P 1'
#
loop_
_entity.id
_entity.type
_entity.pdbx_description
1 polymer ?
#
loop_
_entity_poly.entity_id
_entity_poly.type
_entity_poly.pdbx_seq_one_letter_code
_entity_poly.pdbx_strand_id
1 'polypeptide(L)'
;MKPKLFSLLLLSIAASTSPTLPAAEPGEWVDLFNGRTLDGWTQRGGVAKYTVEDGVIVGTTVPKTPNSFLCTEKNYANFILEVEYKVDPTLNCGVQIRSNSLPDYKNGQVHGYQVEIDPSDRGWSGGIYDEGRRGWLDDLSDNPAARYAFRQNDWNHYRIEAIGDRIRTFVNGVPAADLKDDMTATGFIALQVHGIGNREETLKVLYRNVRIQDLGESTDYRTPDPKPYTHEGPLVKDGAEFRKLAGDFKFTEGPALAPDGKIFFSDIPNERIQVYDPTAGNVSVYREPSGKANGLFFTPGGALVACEGGNRRLTRTGFDGELTVLAADFEGKKFNSPNDVVPDGQGGFYFSDPRYGKGDDREIDVEAVYYVDKGGKVTQVAADLAKPNGVITSPDARILYIADPGAETIYAYDIEGPGKIANKREFAPAGSDGMTVDKLGNVYVTWKGDVIAFSPAGKEVLRLTPPEGPANCLLAGKTLYVTARTGFYAIDLEVEGVR
;
A
#
# COMPACT_ATOMS: atom_id res chain seq x y z
N MET A 1 -20.25 -52.32 -74.57
CA MET A 1 -19.82 -50.98 -74.05
C MET A 1 -20.71 -50.59 -72.91
N LYS A 2 -20.18 -50.64 -71.72
CA LYS A 2 -20.91 -50.22 -70.48
C LYS A 2 -20.49 -48.76 -70.12
N PRO A 3 -21.40 -47.85 -69.82
CA PRO A 3 -21.04 -46.49 -69.36
C PRO A 3 -20.63 -46.50 -67.89
N LYS A 4 -19.54 -45.78 -67.55
CA LYS A 4 -19.07 -45.54 -66.22
C LYS A 4 -19.88 -44.43 -65.60
N LEU A 5 -20.49 -44.72 -64.44
CA LEU A 5 -21.13 -43.72 -63.57
C LEU A 5 -20.01 -42.99 -62.81
N PHE A 6 -19.98 -41.66 -62.94
CA PHE A 6 -19.17 -40.79 -62.08
C PHE A 6 -20.04 -40.35 -60.85
N SER A 7 -19.67 -40.81 -59.65
CA SER A 7 -20.28 -40.33 -58.41
C SER A 7 -19.62 -39.02 -58.02
N LEU A 8 -20.42 -37.96 -57.98
CA LEU A 8 -20.03 -36.64 -57.47
C LEU A 8 -20.21 -36.67 -55.95
N LEU A 9 -19.12 -36.59 -55.21
CA LEU A 9 -19.12 -36.47 -53.73
C LEU A 9 -19.31 -35.00 -53.40
N LEU A 10 -20.51 -34.62 -52.93
CA LEU A 10 -20.76 -33.31 -52.37
C LEU A 10 -20.18 -33.26 -50.95
N LEU A 11 -19.11 -32.46 -50.78
CA LEU A 11 -18.55 -32.13 -49.49
C LEU A 11 -19.44 -31.01 -48.89
N SER A 12 -20.29 -31.33 -47.91
CA SER A 12 -21.00 -30.35 -47.14
C SER A 12 -20.05 -29.71 -46.10
N ILE A 13 -19.67 -28.45 -46.34
CA ILE A 13 -19.00 -27.62 -45.35
C ILE A 13 -20.03 -27.21 -44.32
N ALA A 14 -20.00 -27.86 -43.14
CA ALA A 14 -20.76 -27.38 -41.99
C ALA A 14 -20.07 -26.12 -41.47
N ALA A 15 -20.66 -24.98 -41.71
CA ALA A 15 -20.29 -23.75 -41.05
C ALA A 15 -20.60 -23.89 -39.54
N SER A 16 -19.58 -24.01 -38.72
CA SER A 16 -19.72 -23.94 -37.26
C SER A 16 -20.05 -22.50 -36.89
N THR A 17 -21.31 -22.21 -36.69
CA THR A 17 -21.74 -20.97 -36.05
C THR A 17 -21.39 -21.10 -34.56
N SER A 18 -20.36 -20.38 -34.13
CA SER A 18 -20.10 -20.16 -32.71
C SER A 18 -21.37 -19.55 -32.09
N PRO A 19 -21.84 -20.02 -30.95
CA PRO A 19 -22.99 -19.41 -30.31
C PRO A 19 -22.61 -17.98 -29.89
N THR A 20 -23.25 -16.99 -30.51
CA THR A 20 -23.25 -15.64 -29.99
C THR A 20 -23.97 -15.66 -28.69
N LEU A 21 -23.27 -15.31 -27.58
CA LEU A 21 -23.91 -15.08 -26.29
C LEU A 21 -25.00 -14.03 -26.48
N PRO A 22 -26.21 -14.23 -25.91
CA PRO A 22 -27.25 -13.23 -25.97
C PRO A 22 -26.76 -11.93 -25.35
N ALA A 23 -27.11 -10.79 -25.92
CA ALA A 23 -26.87 -9.49 -25.34
C ALA A 23 -27.55 -9.46 -23.96
N ALA A 24 -26.77 -9.25 -22.87
CA ALA A 24 -27.35 -9.12 -21.55
C ALA A 24 -28.21 -7.85 -21.48
N GLU A 25 -29.32 -7.92 -20.75
CA GLU A 25 -30.12 -6.74 -20.45
C GLU A 25 -29.27 -5.71 -19.68
N PRO A 26 -29.46 -4.39 -19.93
CA PRO A 26 -28.68 -3.37 -19.23
C PRO A 26 -28.76 -3.54 -17.73
N GLY A 27 -27.61 -3.68 -17.08
CA GLY A 27 -27.48 -3.84 -15.63
C GLY A 27 -27.37 -5.29 -15.12
N GLU A 28 -27.41 -6.31 -15.98
CA GLU A 28 -27.04 -7.67 -15.58
C GLU A 28 -25.53 -7.90 -15.61
N TRP A 29 -25.03 -8.77 -14.70
CA TRP A 29 -23.63 -9.16 -14.70
C TRP A 29 -23.34 -10.17 -15.81
N VAL A 30 -22.30 -9.88 -16.59
CA VAL A 30 -21.82 -10.74 -17.67
C VAL A 30 -20.36 -11.09 -17.43
N ASP A 31 -20.03 -12.38 -17.48
CA ASP A 31 -18.65 -12.82 -17.42
C ASP A 31 -17.94 -12.49 -18.74
N LEU A 32 -16.86 -11.68 -18.66
CA LEU A 32 -15.98 -11.39 -19.79
C LEU A 32 -14.99 -12.52 -20.05
N PHE A 33 -14.77 -13.37 -19.07
CA PHE A 33 -13.93 -14.56 -19.16
C PHE A 33 -14.74 -15.80 -18.76
N ASN A 34 -14.82 -16.76 -19.68
CA ASN A 34 -15.61 -17.99 -19.50
C ASN A 34 -14.88 -19.10 -18.70
N GLY A 35 -13.68 -18.82 -18.16
CA GLY A 35 -12.85 -19.78 -17.43
C GLY A 35 -12.14 -20.84 -18.28
N ARG A 36 -12.25 -20.79 -19.63
CA ARG A 36 -11.76 -21.86 -20.51
C ARG A 36 -10.97 -21.37 -21.70
N THR A 37 -11.39 -20.28 -22.35
CA THR A 37 -10.79 -19.77 -23.58
C THR A 37 -10.64 -18.25 -23.52
N LEU A 38 -9.82 -17.69 -24.40
CA LEU A 38 -9.66 -16.24 -24.58
C LEU A 38 -10.55 -15.72 -25.73
N ASP A 39 -11.64 -16.40 -26.04
CA ASP A 39 -12.62 -15.93 -27.04
C ASP A 39 -13.21 -14.59 -26.60
N GLY A 40 -13.30 -13.62 -27.51
CA GLY A 40 -13.72 -12.24 -27.23
C GLY A 40 -12.59 -11.33 -26.75
N TRP A 41 -11.34 -11.83 -26.75
CA TRP A 41 -10.16 -11.07 -26.40
C TRP A 41 -9.12 -11.06 -27.52
N THR A 42 -8.46 -9.91 -27.70
CA THR A 42 -7.39 -9.72 -28.69
C THR A 42 -6.17 -9.08 -28.02
N GLN A 43 -4.99 -9.66 -28.20
CA GLN A 43 -3.74 -9.11 -27.66
C GLN A 43 -3.27 -7.91 -28.51
N ARG A 44 -2.84 -6.84 -27.83
CA ARG A 44 -2.24 -5.64 -28.40
C ARG A 44 -0.95 -5.27 -27.66
N GLY A 45 -0.12 -4.43 -28.30
CA GLY A 45 1.15 -3.98 -27.75
C GLY A 45 2.24 -5.03 -27.85
N GLY A 46 2.89 -5.40 -26.75
CA GLY A 46 3.99 -6.35 -26.69
C GLY A 46 3.60 -7.81 -26.95
N VAL A 47 4.54 -8.72 -26.66
CA VAL A 47 4.42 -10.15 -26.95
C VAL A 47 4.43 -11.03 -25.69
N ALA A 48 3.98 -10.52 -24.56
CA ALA A 48 3.76 -11.33 -23.36
C ALA A 48 2.84 -12.52 -23.68
N LYS A 49 2.99 -13.60 -22.94
CA LYS A 49 2.18 -14.79 -23.17
C LYS A 49 0.93 -14.75 -22.30
N TYR A 50 -0.22 -15.02 -22.92
CA TYR A 50 -1.49 -15.21 -22.20
C TYR A 50 -1.95 -16.65 -22.42
N THR A 51 -2.14 -17.39 -21.32
CA THR A 51 -2.68 -18.76 -21.31
C THR A 51 -3.85 -18.87 -20.38
N VAL A 52 -4.62 -19.95 -20.51
CA VAL A 52 -5.69 -20.27 -19.55
C VAL A 52 -5.28 -21.54 -18.83
N GLU A 53 -5.18 -21.47 -17.50
CA GLU A 53 -4.79 -22.58 -16.64
C GLU A 53 -5.79 -22.66 -15.47
N ASP A 54 -6.48 -23.77 -15.30
CA ASP A 54 -7.42 -24.02 -14.18
C ASP A 54 -8.44 -22.90 -13.92
N GLY A 55 -9.02 -22.33 -14.98
CA GLY A 55 -10.01 -21.24 -14.85
C GLY A 55 -9.42 -19.85 -14.63
N VAL A 56 -8.11 -19.70 -14.83
CA VAL A 56 -7.36 -18.46 -14.61
C VAL A 56 -6.69 -18.02 -15.90
N ILE A 57 -6.75 -16.75 -16.25
CA ILE A 57 -5.90 -16.14 -17.27
C ILE A 57 -4.53 -15.91 -16.66
N VAL A 58 -3.50 -16.53 -17.21
CA VAL A 58 -2.11 -16.39 -16.78
C VAL A 58 -1.37 -15.52 -17.78
N GLY A 59 -1.03 -14.30 -17.38
CA GLY A 59 -0.14 -13.41 -18.11
C GLY A 59 1.30 -13.64 -17.68
N THR A 60 2.18 -13.91 -18.64
CA THR A 60 3.61 -14.22 -18.39
C THR A 60 4.49 -13.24 -19.14
N THR A 61 5.44 -12.64 -18.43
CA THR A 61 6.37 -11.66 -18.99
C THR A 61 7.30 -12.28 -20.04
N VAL A 62 7.69 -11.44 -21.01
CA VAL A 62 8.73 -11.75 -22.01
C VAL A 62 9.74 -10.60 -21.97
N PRO A 63 11.05 -10.87 -21.84
CA PRO A 63 12.08 -9.83 -21.86
C PRO A 63 12.08 -8.99 -23.15
N LYS A 64 12.48 -7.74 -23.04
CA LYS A 64 12.71 -6.82 -24.19
C LYS A 64 11.48 -6.58 -25.06
N THR A 65 10.28 -6.68 -24.48
CA THR A 65 9.02 -6.31 -25.13
C THR A 65 8.36 -5.17 -24.36
N PRO A 66 7.61 -4.26 -25.02
CA PRO A 66 6.80 -3.27 -24.31
C PRO A 66 5.63 -3.95 -23.59
N ASN A 67 4.83 -3.14 -22.90
CA ASN A 67 3.59 -3.57 -22.26
C ASN A 67 2.71 -4.34 -23.25
N SER A 68 2.15 -5.44 -22.78
CA SER A 68 1.19 -6.26 -23.53
C SER A 68 -0.17 -6.17 -22.87
N PHE A 69 -1.22 -6.15 -23.69
CA PHE A 69 -2.59 -5.92 -23.23
C PHE A 69 -3.50 -6.96 -23.90
N LEU A 70 -4.22 -7.74 -23.09
CA LEU A 70 -5.28 -8.62 -23.54
C LEU A 70 -6.58 -7.82 -23.52
N CYS A 71 -7.05 -7.34 -24.67
CA CYS A 71 -8.13 -6.38 -24.84
C CYS A 71 -9.44 -7.06 -25.19
N THR A 72 -10.56 -6.60 -24.63
CA THR A 72 -11.89 -7.03 -25.10
C THR A 72 -12.11 -6.54 -26.54
N GLU A 73 -12.80 -7.33 -27.34
CA GLU A 73 -13.20 -6.94 -28.72
C GLU A 73 -14.29 -5.87 -28.69
N LYS A 74 -15.15 -5.88 -27.66
CA LYS A 74 -16.21 -4.88 -27.44
C LYS A 74 -15.66 -3.70 -26.64
N ASN A 75 -16.12 -2.50 -26.99
CA ASN A 75 -15.92 -1.27 -26.22
C ASN A 75 -17.07 -1.06 -25.23
N TYR A 76 -16.76 -0.41 -24.11
CA TYR A 76 -17.68 -0.11 -23.03
C TYR A 76 -17.64 1.38 -22.68
N ALA A 77 -18.79 1.97 -22.36
CA ALA A 77 -18.94 3.37 -21.97
C ALA A 77 -19.19 3.51 -20.46
N ASN A 78 -20.40 3.20 -19.99
CA ASN A 78 -20.73 3.21 -18.57
C ASN A 78 -20.86 1.77 -18.08
N PHE A 79 -20.14 1.45 -17.02
CA PHE A 79 -20.11 0.08 -16.52
C PHE A 79 -19.60 0.00 -15.08
N ILE A 80 -19.86 -1.16 -14.47
CA ILE A 80 -19.18 -1.65 -13.28
C ILE A 80 -18.40 -2.89 -13.69
N LEU A 81 -17.11 -2.92 -13.40
CA LEU A 81 -16.20 -4.05 -13.67
C LEU A 81 -15.71 -4.64 -12.36
N GLU A 82 -15.74 -5.95 -12.25
CA GLU A 82 -15.08 -6.69 -11.15
C GLU A 82 -14.04 -7.64 -11.73
N VAL A 83 -12.87 -7.66 -11.09
CA VAL A 83 -11.71 -8.48 -11.48
C VAL A 83 -11.01 -8.97 -10.23
N GLU A 84 -10.76 -10.27 -10.15
CA GLU A 84 -9.80 -10.80 -9.18
C GLU A 84 -8.43 -10.99 -9.85
N TYR A 85 -7.39 -10.56 -9.16
CA TYR A 85 -6.02 -10.66 -9.67
C TYR A 85 -5.02 -11.05 -8.57
N LYS A 86 -3.93 -11.68 -9.00
CA LYS A 86 -2.75 -11.96 -8.18
C LYS A 86 -1.51 -11.70 -9.03
N VAL A 87 -0.51 -11.03 -8.48
CA VAL A 87 0.67 -10.58 -9.22
C VAL A 87 1.95 -10.94 -8.47
N ASP A 88 3.01 -11.24 -9.21
CA ASP A 88 4.34 -11.41 -8.63
C ASP A 88 4.80 -10.11 -7.94
N PRO A 89 5.44 -10.18 -6.75
CA PRO A 89 5.77 -9.02 -5.93
C PRO A 89 6.62 -7.94 -6.61
N THR A 90 7.32 -8.27 -7.69
CA THR A 90 8.20 -7.34 -8.42
C THR A 90 7.65 -6.94 -9.79
N LEU A 91 6.41 -7.35 -10.13
CA LEU A 91 5.79 -7.07 -11.41
C LEU A 91 4.68 -6.02 -11.26
N ASN A 92 4.89 -4.83 -11.80
CA ASN A 92 3.82 -3.87 -11.99
C ASN A 92 2.88 -4.36 -13.10
N CYS A 93 1.57 -4.10 -12.99
CA CYS A 93 0.55 -4.43 -13.98
C CYS A 93 -0.62 -3.43 -13.92
N GLY A 94 -1.72 -3.72 -14.58
CA GLY A 94 -2.93 -2.90 -14.52
C GLY A 94 -4.12 -3.47 -15.26
N VAL A 95 -5.27 -2.86 -15.02
CA VAL A 95 -6.51 -3.10 -15.77
C VAL A 95 -6.84 -1.83 -16.54
N GLN A 96 -6.80 -1.91 -17.87
CA GLN A 96 -7.20 -0.80 -18.74
C GLN A 96 -8.70 -0.70 -18.80
N ILE A 97 -9.23 0.53 -18.82
CA ILE A 97 -10.64 0.83 -19.00
C ILE A 97 -10.80 1.98 -19.97
N ARG A 98 -11.90 2.00 -20.76
CA ARG A 98 -12.15 3.04 -21.76
C ARG A 98 -10.90 3.37 -22.60
N SER A 99 -10.11 2.35 -22.94
CA SER A 99 -8.82 2.51 -23.61
C SER A 99 -8.93 2.25 -25.11
N ASN A 100 -7.96 2.76 -25.87
CA ASN A 100 -7.94 2.68 -27.32
C ASN A 100 -6.54 2.26 -27.83
N SER A 101 -6.51 1.80 -29.09
CA SER A 101 -5.27 1.49 -29.82
C SER A 101 -5.49 1.91 -31.28
N LEU A 102 -5.38 3.21 -31.53
CA LEU A 102 -5.68 3.81 -32.83
C LEU A 102 -4.42 3.81 -33.70
N PRO A 103 -4.49 3.40 -34.98
CA PRO A 103 -3.32 3.30 -35.86
C PRO A 103 -2.54 4.60 -36.02
N ASP A 104 -3.22 5.74 -35.97
CA ASP A 104 -2.67 7.10 -36.10
C ASP A 104 -2.14 7.67 -34.78
N TYR A 105 -2.38 6.99 -33.66
CA TYR A 105 -1.82 7.38 -32.36
C TYR A 105 -0.60 6.53 -32.01
N LYS A 106 0.60 7.13 -32.09
CA LYS A 106 1.88 6.49 -31.73
C LYS A 106 2.00 5.04 -32.27
N ASN A 107 1.63 4.83 -33.55
CA ASN A 107 1.64 3.52 -34.23
C ASN A 107 0.79 2.45 -33.53
N GLY A 108 -0.39 2.79 -33.05
CA GLY A 108 -1.31 1.85 -32.42
C GLY A 108 -1.00 1.58 -30.94
N GLN A 109 -0.19 2.40 -30.29
CA GLN A 109 0.07 2.24 -28.86
C GLN A 109 -1.25 2.25 -28.09
N VAL A 110 -1.42 1.28 -27.19
CA VAL A 110 -2.54 1.27 -26.25
C VAL A 110 -2.42 2.50 -25.33
N HIS A 111 -3.55 3.21 -25.18
CA HIS A 111 -3.63 4.42 -24.38
C HIS A 111 -5.03 4.58 -23.76
N GLY A 112 -5.09 5.14 -22.58
CA GLY A 112 -6.32 5.34 -21.83
C GLY A 112 -6.13 5.16 -20.34
N TYR A 113 -7.24 5.12 -19.60
CA TYR A 113 -7.20 4.97 -18.15
C TYR A 113 -6.77 3.55 -17.77
N GLN A 114 -5.82 3.46 -16.85
CA GLN A 114 -5.37 2.23 -16.22
C GLN A 114 -5.65 2.28 -14.72
N VAL A 115 -6.36 1.28 -14.23
CA VAL A 115 -6.42 1.01 -12.80
C VAL A 115 -5.18 0.19 -12.46
N GLU A 116 -4.28 0.81 -11.72
CA GLU A 116 -2.93 0.31 -11.47
C GLU A 116 -2.91 -0.91 -10.57
N ILE A 117 -2.03 -1.87 -10.83
CA ILE A 117 -1.63 -2.96 -9.95
C ILE A 117 -0.17 -2.73 -9.56
N ASP A 118 0.05 -2.17 -8.38
CA ASP A 118 1.35 -1.77 -7.87
C ASP A 118 1.71 -2.51 -6.58
N PRO A 119 2.47 -3.61 -6.64
CA PRO A 119 2.91 -4.36 -5.46
C PRO A 119 4.10 -3.71 -4.74
N SER A 120 4.58 -2.56 -5.19
CA SER A 120 5.73 -1.86 -4.60
C SER A 120 5.42 -1.25 -3.23
N ASP A 121 6.46 -0.75 -2.55
CA ASP A 121 6.35 -0.13 -1.22
C ASP A 121 5.49 1.14 -1.19
N ARG A 122 5.22 1.79 -2.32
CA ARG A 122 4.29 2.92 -2.36
C ARG A 122 2.82 2.47 -2.33
N GLY A 123 2.49 1.24 -2.86
CA GLY A 123 1.18 0.62 -2.73
C GLY A 123 0.06 1.36 -3.45
N TRP A 124 0.27 1.76 -4.70
CA TRP A 124 -0.70 2.53 -5.47
C TRP A 124 -1.68 1.65 -6.28
N SER A 125 -1.83 0.38 -5.87
CA SER A 125 -2.87 -0.49 -6.44
C SER A 125 -4.25 0.13 -6.28
N GLY A 126 -4.99 0.25 -7.39
CA GLY A 126 -6.28 0.93 -7.45
C GLY A 126 -6.22 2.40 -7.83
N GLY A 127 -5.03 3.02 -7.86
CA GLY A 127 -4.82 4.36 -8.41
C GLY A 127 -5.07 4.41 -9.92
N ILE A 128 -5.24 5.59 -10.48
CA ILE A 128 -5.54 5.79 -11.90
C ILE A 128 -4.35 6.42 -12.60
N TYR A 129 -3.78 5.67 -13.53
CA TYR A 129 -2.74 6.10 -14.44
C TYR A 129 -3.30 6.27 -15.86
N ASP A 130 -2.86 7.27 -16.60
CA ASP A 130 -3.27 7.49 -17.98
C ASP A 130 -2.20 6.94 -18.94
N GLU A 131 -2.33 5.65 -19.26
CA GLU A 131 -1.35 4.90 -20.06
C GLU A 131 -1.13 5.55 -21.43
N GLY A 132 0.13 5.74 -21.76
CA GLY A 132 0.55 6.29 -23.04
C GLY A 132 0.23 7.78 -23.27
N ARG A 133 -0.39 8.49 -22.28
CA ARG A 133 -0.82 9.90 -22.39
C ARG A 133 -0.23 10.79 -21.28
N ARG A 134 -0.95 10.95 -20.15
CA ARG A 134 -0.68 12.01 -19.12
C ARG A 134 0.02 11.51 -17.86
N GLY A 135 0.13 10.19 -17.65
CA GLY A 135 0.70 9.63 -16.43
C GLY A 135 -0.32 9.57 -15.27
N TRP A 136 0.12 9.75 -14.04
CA TRP A 136 -0.72 9.66 -12.86
C TRP A 136 -1.80 10.75 -12.85
N LEU A 137 -3.06 10.33 -12.65
CA LEU A 137 -4.22 11.19 -12.47
C LEU A 137 -4.73 11.16 -11.03
N ASP A 138 -4.63 9.99 -10.37
CA ASP A 138 -4.94 9.80 -8.96
C ASP A 138 -4.00 8.71 -8.42
N ASP A 139 -2.98 9.09 -7.66
CA ASP A 139 -1.84 8.25 -7.29
C ASP A 139 -1.93 7.64 -5.88
N LEU A 140 -3.00 7.84 -5.16
CA LEU A 140 -3.28 7.34 -3.81
C LEU A 140 -2.29 7.78 -2.72
N SER A 141 -1.41 8.75 -2.98
CA SER A 141 -0.43 9.19 -1.99
C SER A 141 -1.07 9.70 -0.68
N ASP A 142 -2.28 10.25 -0.77
CA ASP A 142 -3.07 10.77 0.35
C ASP A 142 -4.16 9.78 0.84
N ASN A 143 -4.18 8.53 0.34
CA ASN A 143 -5.15 7.50 0.76
C ASN A 143 -4.46 6.26 1.37
N PRO A 144 -3.95 6.33 2.62
CA PRO A 144 -3.29 5.20 3.26
C PRO A 144 -4.17 3.95 3.37
N ALA A 145 -5.47 4.10 3.60
CA ALA A 145 -6.39 2.98 3.72
C ALA A 145 -6.40 2.12 2.45
N ALA A 146 -6.45 2.75 1.27
CA ALA A 146 -6.37 2.05 -0.01
C ALA A 146 -5.00 1.44 -0.25
N ARG A 147 -3.93 2.15 0.08
CA ARG A 147 -2.56 1.66 -0.09
C ARG A 147 -2.28 0.37 0.66
N TYR A 148 -2.83 0.22 1.86
CA TYR A 148 -2.70 -0.99 2.68
C TYR A 148 -3.81 -2.02 2.45
N ALA A 149 -4.76 -1.76 1.55
CA ALA A 149 -5.80 -2.73 1.20
C ALA A 149 -5.29 -3.85 0.27
N PHE A 150 -4.23 -3.61 -0.48
CA PHE A 150 -3.59 -4.60 -1.35
C PHE A 150 -2.94 -5.72 -0.51
N ARG A 151 -3.14 -6.97 -0.92
CA ARG A 151 -2.58 -8.16 -0.29
C ARG A 151 -1.45 -8.71 -1.14
N GLN A 152 -0.24 -8.60 -0.64
CA GLN A 152 0.95 -9.07 -1.34
C GLN A 152 0.92 -10.59 -1.52
N ASN A 153 1.25 -11.05 -2.73
CA ASN A 153 1.30 -12.46 -3.11
C ASN A 153 0.02 -13.26 -2.83
N ASP A 154 -1.14 -12.59 -2.81
CA ASP A 154 -2.45 -13.19 -2.63
C ASP A 154 -3.44 -12.66 -3.67
N TRP A 155 -4.64 -13.27 -3.74
CA TRP A 155 -5.73 -12.78 -4.57
C TRP A 155 -6.27 -11.46 -4.02
N ASN A 156 -6.39 -10.48 -4.92
CA ASN A 156 -7.00 -9.19 -4.68
C ASN A 156 -8.22 -9.01 -5.57
N HIS A 157 -9.17 -8.22 -5.12
CA HIS A 157 -10.39 -7.92 -5.84
C HIS A 157 -10.45 -6.43 -6.18
N TYR A 158 -10.62 -6.12 -7.46
CA TYR A 158 -11.00 -4.80 -7.93
C TYR A 158 -12.49 -4.73 -8.21
N ARG A 159 -13.09 -3.64 -7.76
CA ARG A 159 -14.34 -3.11 -8.29
C ARG A 159 -14.04 -1.75 -8.90
N ILE A 160 -14.41 -1.56 -10.17
CA ILE A 160 -14.16 -0.35 -10.96
C ILE A 160 -15.48 0.13 -11.48
N GLU A 161 -15.82 1.38 -11.20
CA GLU A 161 -17.05 2.03 -11.66
C GLU A 161 -16.67 3.19 -12.58
N ALA A 162 -17.01 3.09 -13.86
CA ALA A 162 -16.80 4.14 -14.85
C ALA A 162 -18.17 4.60 -15.36
N ILE A 163 -18.68 5.74 -14.83
CA ILE A 163 -20.05 6.20 -15.07
C ILE A 163 -20.04 7.71 -15.33
N GLY A 164 -20.48 8.11 -16.54
CA GLY A 164 -20.33 9.49 -17.01
C GLY A 164 -18.85 9.88 -17.04
N ASP A 165 -18.51 10.99 -16.41
CA ASP A 165 -17.14 11.51 -16.24
C ASP A 165 -16.44 11.02 -14.98
N ARG A 166 -17.11 10.22 -14.12
CA ARG A 166 -16.55 9.76 -12.84
C ARG A 166 -16.03 8.33 -12.95
N ILE A 167 -14.81 8.11 -12.46
CA ILE A 167 -14.17 6.81 -12.35
C ILE A 167 -13.83 6.59 -10.87
N ARG A 168 -14.40 5.53 -10.28
CA ARG A 168 -14.11 5.12 -8.91
C ARG A 168 -13.54 3.72 -8.87
N THR A 169 -12.59 3.50 -8.00
CA THR A 169 -11.95 2.20 -7.81
C THR A 169 -12.02 1.76 -6.36
N PHE A 170 -12.06 0.45 -6.16
CA PHE A 170 -12.06 -0.17 -4.84
C PHE A 170 -11.11 -1.36 -4.86
N VAL A 171 -10.26 -1.45 -3.84
CA VAL A 171 -9.32 -2.56 -3.62
C VAL A 171 -9.79 -3.35 -2.42
N ASN A 172 -10.14 -4.63 -2.61
CA ASN A 172 -10.64 -5.49 -1.53
C ASN A 172 -11.81 -4.85 -0.72
N GLY A 173 -12.64 -4.07 -1.41
CA GLY A 173 -13.77 -3.35 -0.83
C GLY A 173 -13.42 -1.99 -0.21
N VAL A 174 -12.15 -1.62 -0.14
CA VAL A 174 -11.71 -0.30 0.36
C VAL A 174 -11.72 0.70 -0.80
N PRO A 175 -12.38 1.88 -0.65
CA PRO A 175 -12.36 2.94 -1.66
C PRO A 175 -10.92 3.41 -1.92
N ALA A 176 -10.54 3.46 -3.19
CA ALA A 176 -9.19 3.85 -3.61
C ALA A 176 -9.21 5.20 -4.35
N ALA A 177 -9.35 5.23 -5.66
CA ALA A 177 -9.41 6.46 -6.43
C ALA A 177 -10.85 6.94 -6.66
N ASP A 178 -11.02 8.26 -6.82
CA ASP A 178 -12.28 8.92 -7.17
C ASP A 178 -12.02 10.10 -8.11
N LEU A 179 -11.83 9.78 -9.40
CA LEU A 179 -11.43 10.72 -10.44
C LEU A 179 -12.64 11.21 -11.23
N LYS A 180 -12.67 12.50 -11.57
CA LYS A 180 -13.52 13.06 -12.61
C LYS A 180 -12.70 13.44 -13.82
N ASP A 181 -12.92 12.76 -14.93
CA ASP A 181 -12.22 13.00 -16.19
C ASP A 181 -13.06 12.50 -17.38
N ASP A 182 -13.20 13.32 -18.40
CA ASP A 182 -14.05 13.07 -19.57
C ASP A 182 -13.25 12.84 -20.87
N MET A 183 -11.92 12.71 -20.80
CA MET A 183 -11.07 12.61 -21.99
C MET A 183 -11.44 11.42 -22.88
N THR A 184 -11.85 10.29 -22.28
CA THR A 184 -12.25 9.10 -23.05
C THR A 184 -13.51 8.51 -22.46
N ALA A 185 -14.64 8.69 -23.17
CA ALA A 185 -15.94 8.22 -22.72
C ALA A 185 -16.19 6.73 -22.99
N THR A 186 -15.49 6.13 -23.95
CA THR A 186 -15.69 4.73 -24.36
C THR A 186 -14.39 4.11 -24.88
N GLY A 187 -14.24 2.82 -24.71
CA GLY A 187 -13.10 2.05 -25.20
C GLY A 187 -13.12 0.62 -24.68
N PHE A 188 -12.12 -0.15 -25.03
CA PHE A 188 -12.00 -1.52 -24.55
C PHE A 188 -11.55 -1.59 -23.08
N ILE A 189 -11.76 -2.76 -22.46
CA ILE A 189 -11.15 -3.18 -21.21
C ILE A 189 -9.96 -4.06 -21.56
N ALA A 190 -8.83 -3.94 -20.83
CA ALA A 190 -7.72 -4.85 -21.05
C ALA A 190 -6.98 -5.24 -19.77
N LEU A 191 -6.40 -6.44 -19.81
CA LEU A 191 -5.57 -7.01 -18.75
C LEU A 191 -4.11 -6.87 -19.17
N GLN A 192 -3.32 -6.09 -18.41
CA GLN A 192 -1.94 -5.78 -18.75
C GLN A 192 -0.96 -6.83 -18.22
N VAL A 193 0.06 -7.15 -19.00
CA VAL A 193 1.36 -7.67 -18.55
C VAL A 193 2.40 -6.61 -18.83
N HIS A 194 2.97 -6.03 -17.80
CA HIS A 194 3.94 -4.94 -17.93
C HIS A 194 5.28 -5.45 -18.48
N GLY A 195 5.92 -4.63 -19.32
CA GLY A 195 7.26 -4.91 -19.84
C GLY A 195 8.31 -4.85 -18.73
N ILE A 196 9.19 -5.84 -18.71
CA ILE A 196 10.24 -5.96 -17.68
C ILE A 196 11.62 -5.47 -18.16
N GLY A 197 11.67 -4.83 -19.33
CA GLY A 197 12.92 -4.35 -19.90
C GLY A 197 13.91 -5.50 -20.19
N ASN A 198 15.13 -5.38 -19.70
CA ASN A 198 16.19 -6.38 -19.89
C ASN A 198 16.21 -7.48 -18.81
N ARG A 199 15.30 -7.45 -17.85
CA ARG A 199 15.19 -8.53 -16.84
C ARG A 199 14.85 -9.84 -17.53
N GLU A 200 15.46 -10.95 -17.09
CA GLU A 200 15.28 -12.28 -17.68
C GLU A 200 14.33 -13.17 -16.84
N GLU A 201 13.86 -12.68 -15.70
CA GLU A 201 12.95 -13.40 -14.83
C GLU A 201 11.61 -13.64 -15.52
N THR A 202 11.04 -14.81 -15.28
CA THR A 202 9.68 -15.14 -15.69
C THR A 202 8.73 -14.75 -14.58
N LEU A 203 8.07 -13.60 -14.72
CA LEU A 203 7.10 -13.09 -13.77
C LEU A 203 5.68 -13.29 -14.29
N LYS A 204 4.72 -13.43 -13.39
CA LYS A 204 3.33 -13.72 -13.73
C LYS A 204 2.36 -12.75 -13.07
N VAL A 205 1.31 -12.45 -13.81
CA VAL A 205 0.07 -11.90 -13.28
C VAL A 205 -1.08 -12.84 -13.64
N LEU A 206 -1.97 -13.05 -12.69
CA LEU A 206 -3.10 -13.97 -12.82
C LEU A 206 -4.40 -13.16 -12.71
N TYR A 207 -5.38 -13.47 -13.56
CA TYR A 207 -6.70 -12.85 -13.55
C TYR A 207 -7.80 -13.91 -13.59
N ARG A 208 -8.85 -13.71 -12.80
CA ARG A 208 -10.04 -14.56 -12.81
C ARG A 208 -11.29 -13.75 -12.44
N ASN A 209 -12.46 -14.34 -12.55
CA ASN A 209 -13.74 -13.73 -12.17
C ASN A 209 -13.91 -12.33 -12.78
N VAL A 210 -13.47 -12.20 -14.06
CA VAL A 210 -13.57 -10.94 -14.81
C VAL A 210 -15.00 -10.79 -15.31
N ARG A 211 -15.79 -9.92 -14.69
CA ARG A 211 -17.21 -9.71 -15.01
C ARG A 211 -17.57 -8.25 -15.06
N ILE A 212 -18.56 -7.93 -15.87
CA ILE A 212 -19.02 -6.57 -16.10
C ILE A 212 -20.53 -6.47 -15.94
N GLN A 213 -20.96 -5.34 -15.41
CA GLN A 213 -22.33 -4.85 -15.52
C GLN A 213 -22.31 -3.68 -16.50
N ASP A 214 -22.72 -3.92 -17.75
CA ASP A 214 -22.76 -2.91 -18.81
C ASP A 214 -24.02 -2.06 -18.66
N LEU A 215 -23.84 -0.78 -18.36
CA LEU A 215 -24.93 0.18 -18.16
C LEU A 215 -25.30 0.93 -19.45
N GLY A 216 -24.59 0.66 -20.56
CA GLY A 216 -24.81 1.30 -21.84
C GLY A 216 -24.62 2.82 -21.78
N GLU A 217 -25.65 3.58 -22.17
CA GLU A 217 -25.63 5.05 -22.11
C GLU A 217 -26.14 5.60 -20.77
N SER A 218 -26.62 4.75 -19.86
CA SER A 218 -27.19 5.20 -18.58
C SER A 218 -26.11 5.71 -17.64
N THR A 219 -26.31 6.91 -17.11
CA THR A 219 -25.50 7.52 -16.06
C THR A 219 -26.24 7.59 -14.71
N ASP A 220 -27.41 6.96 -14.62
CA ASP A 220 -28.29 7.07 -13.44
C ASP A 220 -27.84 6.21 -12.28
N TYR A 221 -26.95 5.23 -12.53
CA TYR A 221 -26.39 4.40 -11.46
C TYR A 221 -25.43 5.22 -10.60
N ARG A 222 -25.65 5.19 -9.29
CA ARG A 222 -24.78 5.83 -8.30
C ARG A 222 -24.55 4.88 -7.15
N THR A 223 -23.31 4.41 -6.99
CA THR A 223 -22.90 3.83 -5.71
C THR A 223 -22.82 4.97 -4.69
N PRO A 224 -23.36 4.81 -3.48
CA PRO A 224 -23.22 5.80 -2.42
C PRO A 224 -21.74 6.17 -2.20
N ASP A 225 -21.48 7.44 -1.95
CA ASP A 225 -20.13 7.87 -1.58
C ASP A 225 -19.71 7.19 -0.26
N PRO A 226 -18.44 6.81 -0.13
CA PRO A 226 -17.91 6.32 1.14
C PRO A 226 -18.23 7.30 2.26
N LYS A 227 -18.81 6.82 3.36
CA LYS A 227 -19.04 7.70 4.51
C LYS A 227 -17.71 7.97 5.19
N PRO A 228 -17.41 9.23 5.54
CA PRO A 228 -16.27 9.53 6.38
C PRO A 228 -16.32 8.70 7.67
N TYR A 229 -15.16 8.23 8.12
CA TYR A 229 -15.09 7.56 9.42
C TYR A 229 -15.45 8.56 10.51
N THR A 230 -16.45 8.21 11.33
CA THR A 230 -16.89 9.02 12.45
C THR A 230 -17.01 8.14 13.69
N HIS A 231 -16.75 8.71 14.84
CA HIS A 231 -16.96 8.06 16.13
C HIS A 231 -17.55 9.09 17.10
N GLU A 232 -18.59 8.68 17.81
CA GLU A 232 -19.21 9.45 18.88
C GLU A 232 -19.09 8.67 20.20
N GLY A 233 -18.67 9.34 21.26
CA GLY A 233 -18.52 8.76 22.58
C GLY A 233 -17.07 8.55 23.03
N PRO A 234 -16.85 7.71 24.06
CA PRO A 234 -15.53 7.46 24.62
C PRO A 234 -14.62 6.76 23.60
N LEU A 235 -13.34 7.12 23.57
CA LEU A 235 -12.35 6.47 22.68
C LEU A 235 -11.96 5.07 23.17
N VAL A 236 -12.16 4.78 24.46
CA VAL A 236 -11.85 3.49 25.10
C VAL A 236 -13.12 2.71 25.29
N LYS A 237 -13.07 1.42 25.02
CA LYS A 237 -14.16 0.49 25.27
C LYS A 237 -14.48 0.44 26.78
N ASP A 238 -15.77 0.46 27.12
CA ASP A 238 -16.19 0.41 28.52
C ASP A 238 -15.66 -0.84 29.23
N GLY A 239 -15.05 -0.63 30.41
CA GLY A 239 -14.42 -1.69 31.19
C GLY A 239 -13.14 -2.29 30.59
N ALA A 240 -12.56 -1.67 29.55
CA ALA A 240 -11.29 -2.15 28.99
C ALA A 240 -10.14 -1.88 29.95
N GLU A 241 -9.29 -2.90 30.15
CA GLU A 241 -8.08 -2.87 30.93
C GLU A 241 -6.88 -3.32 30.10
N PHE A 242 -5.68 -2.86 30.48
CA PHE A 242 -4.45 -3.35 29.86
C PHE A 242 -4.26 -4.85 30.12
N ARG A 243 -4.05 -5.60 29.06
CA ARG A 243 -3.67 -7.02 29.08
C ARG A 243 -2.18 -7.14 28.80
N LYS A 244 -1.44 -7.85 29.65
CA LYS A 244 -0.05 -8.22 29.35
C LYS A 244 -0.06 -9.37 28.34
N LEU A 245 0.52 -9.12 27.16
CA LEU A 245 0.62 -10.11 26.07
C LEU A 245 1.89 -10.95 26.19
N ALA A 246 2.99 -10.30 26.58
CA ALA A 246 4.29 -10.95 26.79
C ALA A 246 5.18 -10.13 27.74
N GLY A 247 6.29 -10.71 28.19
CA GLY A 247 7.26 -10.06 29.07
C GLY A 247 8.62 -10.74 29.03
N ASP A 248 9.44 -10.40 30.02
CA ASP A 248 10.83 -10.89 30.18
C ASP A 248 11.79 -10.36 29.09
N PHE A 249 11.43 -9.24 28.46
CA PHE A 249 12.29 -8.50 27.57
C PHE A 249 13.24 -7.57 28.36
N LYS A 250 14.19 -6.95 27.67
CA LYS A 250 15.08 -5.96 28.30
C LYS A 250 14.60 -4.53 28.08
N PHE A 251 14.20 -4.19 26.86
CA PHE A 251 13.60 -2.90 26.54
C PHE A 251 12.89 -3.01 25.20
N THR A 252 11.55 -2.97 25.24
CA THR A 252 10.70 -3.13 24.06
C THR A 252 10.40 -1.82 23.41
N GLU A 253 10.43 -1.78 22.07
CA GLU A 253 10.26 -0.60 21.23
C GLU A 253 9.62 -0.91 19.87
N GLY A 254 9.31 0.14 19.12
CA GLY A 254 8.99 0.16 17.69
C GLY A 254 7.96 -0.85 17.21
N PRO A 255 6.73 -0.90 17.78
CA PRO A 255 5.73 -1.85 17.32
C PRO A 255 5.23 -1.53 15.91
N ALA A 256 5.13 -2.55 15.04
CA ALA A 256 4.70 -2.43 13.66
C ALA A 256 3.71 -3.53 13.26
N LEU A 257 2.62 -3.15 12.57
CA LEU A 257 1.62 -4.09 12.04
C LEU A 257 2.09 -4.67 10.72
N ALA A 258 2.26 -5.98 10.67
CA ALA A 258 2.55 -6.72 9.44
C ALA A 258 1.28 -6.95 8.60
N PRO A 259 1.40 -7.16 7.27
CA PRO A 259 0.26 -7.41 6.39
C PRO A 259 -0.58 -8.64 6.77
N ASP A 260 0.01 -9.63 7.45
CA ASP A 260 -0.66 -10.83 7.94
C ASP A 260 -1.34 -10.66 9.32
N GLY A 261 -1.35 -9.43 9.85
CA GLY A 261 -1.97 -9.09 11.13
C GLY A 261 -1.10 -9.33 12.37
N LYS A 262 0.11 -9.82 12.21
CA LYS A 262 1.08 -9.97 13.31
C LYS A 262 1.69 -8.65 13.70
N ILE A 263 2.10 -8.53 14.97
CA ILE A 263 2.75 -7.33 15.50
C ILE A 263 4.23 -7.63 15.74
N PHE A 264 5.07 -6.89 15.03
CA PHE A 264 6.51 -6.93 15.20
C PHE A 264 6.92 -5.84 16.20
N PHE A 265 7.95 -6.09 17.00
CA PHE A 265 8.52 -5.08 17.89
C PHE A 265 9.97 -5.40 18.21
N SER A 266 10.72 -4.39 18.61
CA SER A 266 12.13 -4.51 18.94
C SER A 266 12.33 -4.82 20.43
N ASP A 267 13.32 -5.67 20.76
CA ASP A 267 13.93 -5.80 22.08
C ASP A 267 15.38 -5.38 21.94
N ILE A 268 15.62 -4.07 22.07
CA ILE A 268 16.84 -3.40 21.64
C ILE A 268 18.10 -3.97 22.30
N PRO A 269 18.18 -4.10 23.66
CA PRO A 269 19.43 -4.59 24.31
C PRO A 269 19.71 -6.06 24.04
N ASN A 270 18.70 -6.85 23.71
CA ASN A 270 18.83 -8.25 23.30
C ASN A 270 19.15 -8.42 21.82
N GLU A 271 19.21 -7.32 21.06
CA GLU A 271 19.42 -7.31 19.60
C GLU A 271 18.42 -8.20 18.83
N ARG A 272 17.12 -8.13 19.21
CA ARG A 272 16.07 -8.95 18.60
C ARG A 272 14.95 -8.10 18.04
N ILE A 273 14.41 -8.53 16.90
CA ILE A 273 13.07 -8.20 16.47
C ILE A 273 12.18 -9.38 16.84
N GLN A 274 11.16 -9.12 17.65
CA GLN A 274 10.15 -10.07 18.09
C GLN A 274 8.93 -9.99 17.20
N VAL A 275 8.15 -11.07 17.13
CA VAL A 275 6.84 -11.10 16.47
C VAL A 275 5.81 -11.74 17.38
N TYR A 276 4.73 -11.00 17.66
CA TYR A 276 3.55 -11.46 18.34
C TYR A 276 2.49 -11.87 17.33
N ASP A 277 1.97 -13.09 17.46
CA ASP A 277 0.85 -13.60 16.68
C ASP A 277 -0.44 -13.47 17.52
N PRO A 278 -1.36 -12.54 17.15
CA PRO A 278 -2.62 -12.36 17.90
C PRO A 278 -3.53 -13.58 17.85
N THR A 279 -3.43 -14.42 16.80
CA THR A 279 -4.24 -15.64 16.67
C THR A 279 -3.73 -16.75 17.56
N ALA A 280 -2.41 -16.92 17.63
CA ALA A 280 -1.77 -17.94 18.46
C ALA A 280 -1.55 -17.50 19.91
N GLY A 281 -1.54 -16.17 20.18
CA GLY A 281 -1.32 -15.58 21.49
C GLY A 281 0.11 -15.77 22.02
N ASN A 282 1.10 -15.87 21.12
CA ASN A 282 2.49 -16.11 21.50
C ASN A 282 3.47 -15.16 20.80
N VAL A 283 4.69 -15.07 21.35
CA VAL A 283 5.81 -14.32 20.77
C VAL A 283 6.92 -15.27 20.33
N SER A 284 7.52 -14.96 19.19
CA SER A 284 8.73 -15.62 18.68
C SER A 284 9.74 -14.61 18.18
N VAL A 285 10.98 -15.06 17.98
CA VAL A 285 12.05 -14.21 17.42
C VAL A 285 11.96 -14.25 15.90
N TYR A 286 11.85 -13.08 15.28
CA TYR A 286 11.93 -12.92 13.82
C TYR A 286 13.36 -12.76 13.33
N ARG A 287 14.16 -11.87 13.98
CA ARG A 287 15.54 -11.57 13.56
C ARG A 287 16.46 -11.37 14.76
N GLU A 288 17.61 -12.04 14.72
CA GLU A 288 18.72 -11.91 15.66
C GLU A 288 20.05 -12.20 14.93
N PRO A 289 21.08 -11.33 14.96
CA PRO A 289 21.06 -9.99 15.58
C PRO A 289 20.24 -8.99 14.76
N SER A 290 19.61 -8.04 15.45
CA SER A 290 18.80 -7.00 14.82
C SER A 290 19.60 -5.72 14.50
N GLY A 291 20.86 -5.63 14.90
CA GLY A 291 21.62 -4.39 14.82
C GLY A 291 21.12 -3.31 15.79
N LYS A 292 20.54 -3.72 16.92
CA LYS A 292 19.82 -2.86 17.86
C LYS A 292 18.72 -2.07 17.17
N ALA A 293 17.89 -2.78 16.39
CA ALA A 293 16.73 -2.18 15.79
C ALA A 293 15.85 -1.53 16.86
N ASN A 294 15.31 -0.35 16.51
CA ASN A 294 14.40 0.43 17.33
C ASN A 294 13.04 0.54 16.61
N GLY A 295 12.71 1.67 15.98
CA GLY A 295 11.51 1.87 15.22
C GLY A 295 11.41 0.93 14.03
N LEU A 296 10.22 0.36 13.84
CA LEU A 296 9.87 -0.57 12.78
C LEU A 296 8.66 -0.05 12.01
N PHE A 297 8.58 -0.37 10.72
CA PHE A 297 7.42 -0.05 9.91
C PHE A 297 7.26 -1.03 8.75
N PHE A 298 6.03 -1.53 8.51
CA PHE A 298 5.74 -2.31 7.32
C PHE A 298 5.19 -1.44 6.21
N THR A 299 5.80 -1.53 5.04
CA THR A 299 5.32 -0.86 3.83
C THR A 299 4.07 -1.55 3.27
N PRO A 300 3.28 -0.88 2.40
CA PRO A 300 2.19 -1.53 1.67
C PRO A 300 2.63 -2.76 0.87
N GLY A 301 3.85 -2.75 0.33
CA GLY A 301 4.46 -3.89 -0.36
C GLY A 301 4.88 -5.04 0.56
N GLY A 302 4.64 -4.94 1.87
CA GLY A 302 4.96 -5.99 2.85
C GLY A 302 6.43 -6.04 3.28
N ALA A 303 7.25 -5.05 2.92
CA ALA A 303 8.63 -4.98 3.40
C ALA A 303 8.70 -4.37 4.81
N LEU A 304 9.57 -4.92 5.64
CA LEU A 304 9.90 -4.38 6.96
C LEU A 304 11.02 -3.36 6.85
N VAL A 305 10.75 -2.11 7.23
CA VAL A 305 11.75 -1.06 7.41
C VAL A 305 12.13 -0.99 8.88
N ALA A 306 13.43 -0.90 9.19
CA ALA A 306 13.95 -0.87 10.54
C ALA A 306 15.05 0.19 10.74
N CYS A 307 14.93 0.98 11.79
CA CYS A 307 16.00 1.84 12.29
C CYS A 307 17.00 1.02 13.10
N GLU A 308 18.16 0.69 12.52
CA GLU A 308 19.21 -0.05 13.19
C GLU A 308 20.17 0.90 13.92
N GLY A 309 19.80 1.31 15.14
CA GLY A 309 20.58 2.27 15.93
C GLY A 309 22.01 1.82 16.22
N GLY A 310 22.25 0.52 16.43
CA GLY A 310 23.59 -0.03 16.64
C GLY A 310 24.47 -0.02 15.39
N ASN A 311 23.87 -0.24 14.22
CA ASN A 311 24.55 -0.19 12.92
C ASN A 311 24.53 1.23 12.30
N ARG A 312 23.80 2.17 12.92
CA ARG A 312 23.68 3.57 12.50
C ARG A 312 23.17 3.70 11.05
N ARG A 313 22.09 2.96 10.73
CA ARG A 313 21.53 2.89 9.37
C ARG A 313 20.04 2.59 9.37
N LEU A 314 19.38 2.87 8.24
CA LEU A 314 18.04 2.43 7.94
C LEU A 314 18.09 1.24 6.99
N THR A 315 17.34 0.17 7.28
CA THR A 315 17.30 -1.04 6.45
C THR A 315 15.88 -1.38 6.03
N ARG A 316 15.76 -2.13 4.92
CA ARG A 316 14.54 -2.71 4.40
C ARG A 316 14.73 -4.21 4.23
N THR A 317 13.86 -5.01 4.82
CA THR A 317 13.77 -6.46 4.55
C THR A 317 12.58 -6.68 3.65
N GLY A 318 12.82 -7.13 2.42
CA GLY A 318 11.78 -7.41 1.43
C GLY A 318 10.87 -8.56 1.83
N PHE A 319 9.79 -8.75 1.07
CA PHE A 319 8.88 -9.88 1.24
C PHE A 319 9.58 -11.24 1.03
N ASP A 320 10.64 -11.27 0.22
CA ASP A 320 11.53 -12.40 -0.03
C ASP A 320 12.55 -12.66 1.09
N GLY A 321 12.58 -11.81 2.12
CA GLY A 321 13.51 -11.86 3.24
C GLY A 321 14.88 -11.21 2.93
N GLU A 322 15.09 -10.65 1.73
CA GLU A 322 16.34 -9.96 1.40
C GLU A 322 16.44 -8.64 2.17
N LEU A 323 17.57 -8.44 2.86
CA LEU A 323 17.86 -7.22 3.58
C LEU A 323 18.70 -6.27 2.72
N THR A 324 18.18 -5.08 2.49
CA THR A 324 18.86 -3.98 1.79
C THR A 324 19.05 -2.78 2.71
N VAL A 325 20.10 -2.00 2.50
CA VAL A 325 20.35 -0.76 3.22
C VAL A 325 19.73 0.40 2.43
N LEU A 326 18.79 1.11 3.06
CA LEU A 326 18.13 2.28 2.48
C LEU A 326 18.96 3.55 2.66
N ALA A 327 19.54 3.74 3.85
CA ALA A 327 20.38 4.87 4.18
C ALA A 327 21.44 4.45 5.21
N ALA A 328 22.73 4.72 4.93
CA ALA A 328 23.84 4.42 5.81
C ALA A 328 24.56 5.67 6.34
N ASP A 329 24.41 6.79 5.65
CA ASP A 329 25.09 8.05 5.97
C ASP A 329 24.33 9.25 5.41
N PHE A 330 24.70 10.43 5.89
CA PHE A 330 24.34 11.71 5.30
C PHE A 330 25.62 12.49 5.00
N GLU A 331 25.84 12.81 3.72
CA GLU A 331 27.05 13.49 3.23
C GLU A 331 28.36 12.80 3.65
N GLY A 332 28.38 11.45 3.63
CA GLY A 332 29.53 10.63 3.99
C GLY A 332 29.78 10.47 5.48
N LYS A 333 28.89 10.99 6.33
CA LYS A 333 28.95 10.87 7.80
C LYS A 333 27.87 9.92 8.29
N LYS A 334 28.22 8.97 9.14
CA LYS A 334 27.25 8.04 9.74
C LYS A 334 26.23 8.76 10.60
N PHE A 335 25.00 8.29 10.55
CA PHE A 335 23.93 8.74 11.43
C PHE A 335 24.28 8.59 12.92
N ASN A 336 23.58 9.32 13.78
CA ASN A 336 23.77 9.22 15.22
C ASN A 336 23.26 7.89 15.78
N SER A 337 21.94 7.68 15.71
CA SER A 337 21.27 6.46 16.14
C SER A 337 19.83 6.45 15.60
N PRO A 338 19.61 6.14 14.31
CA PRO A 338 18.28 6.10 13.74
C PRO A 338 17.29 5.41 14.68
N ASN A 339 16.16 6.12 14.98
CA ASN A 339 15.30 5.76 16.10
C ASN A 339 13.90 5.36 15.62
N ASP A 340 13.13 6.27 15.05
CA ASP A 340 11.76 6.00 14.60
C ASP A 340 11.60 6.32 13.10
N VAL A 341 10.61 5.71 12.42
CA VAL A 341 10.45 5.77 10.97
C VAL A 341 8.99 5.74 10.54
N VAL A 342 8.64 6.57 9.54
CA VAL A 342 7.32 6.58 8.91
C VAL A 342 7.43 6.80 7.40
N PRO A 343 6.63 6.12 6.54
CA PRO A 343 6.61 6.36 5.10
C PRO A 343 5.88 7.66 4.74
N ASP A 344 6.30 8.27 3.61
CA ASP A 344 5.72 9.50 3.06
C ASP A 344 4.49 9.28 2.17
N GLY A 345 4.12 8.04 1.87
CA GLY A 345 3.06 7.74 0.92
C GLY A 345 3.50 7.63 -0.54
N GLN A 346 4.73 8.00 -0.87
CA GLN A 346 5.27 8.03 -2.25
C GLN A 346 6.47 7.09 -2.45
N GLY A 347 6.80 6.29 -1.41
CA GLY A 347 7.87 5.31 -1.41
C GLY A 347 9.17 5.78 -0.77
N GLY A 348 9.16 6.93 -0.11
CA GLY A 348 10.23 7.41 0.76
C GLY A 348 9.86 7.29 2.24
N PHE A 349 10.83 7.62 3.11
CA PHE A 349 10.67 7.49 4.55
C PHE A 349 11.27 8.69 5.29
N TYR A 350 10.50 9.23 6.26
CA TYR A 350 11.02 10.11 7.28
C TYR A 350 11.54 9.28 8.45
N PHE A 351 12.69 9.62 9.01
CA PHE A 351 13.22 8.95 10.20
C PHE A 351 13.97 9.95 11.10
N SER A 352 13.86 9.74 12.40
CA SER A 352 14.57 10.52 13.40
C SER A 352 15.95 9.93 13.69
N ASP A 353 16.92 10.79 13.98
CA ASP A 353 18.31 10.40 14.27
C ASP A 353 18.84 11.10 15.52
N PRO A 354 18.24 10.83 16.70
CA PRO A 354 18.76 11.34 17.96
C PRO A 354 20.02 10.58 18.37
N ARG A 355 20.72 11.10 19.40
CA ARG A 355 21.83 10.39 20.03
C ARG A 355 21.40 9.79 21.36
N TYR A 356 21.26 8.48 21.40
CA TYR A 356 21.14 7.70 22.62
C TYR A 356 22.40 6.84 22.81
N GLY A 357 23.02 6.90 23.96
CA GLY A 357 24.19 6.13 24.28
C GLY A 357 25.38 6.95 24.78
N LYS A 358 26.36 6.24 25.35
CA LYS A 358 27.60 6.82 25.88
C LYS A 358 28.70 6.57 24.84
N GLY A 359 29.22 7.59 24.23
CA GLY A 359 30.32 7.47 23.28
C GLY A 359 30.55 8.76 22.51
N ASP A 360 31.78 9.00 22.15
CA ASP A 360 32.25 10.19 21.44
C ASP A 360 32.51 9.87 19.96
N ASP A 361 31.70 8.95 19.40
CA ASP A 361 31.81 8.50 18.02
C ASP A 361 30.85 9.25 17.06
N ARG A 362 30.36 10.43 17.46
CA ARG A 362 29.56 11.31 16.62
C ARG A 362 30.35 11.72 15.39
N GLU A 363 29.71 11.63 14.23
CA GLU A 363 30.18 12.18 12.97
C GLU A 363 29.28 13.35 12.53
N ILE A 364 28.01 13.34 12.94
CA ILE A 364 27.03 14.41 12.70
C ILE A 364 26.77 15.12 14.04
N ASP A 365 27.02 16.44 14.09
CA ASP A 365 26.95 17.23 15.32
C ASP A 365 25.50 17.53 15.77
N VAL A 366 24.54 17.52 14.84
CA VAL A 366 23.13 17.79 15.11
C VAL A 366 22.30 16.52 15.25
N GLU A 367 21.26 16.59 16.08
CA GLU A 367 20.21 15.57 16.14
C GLU A 367 19.07 16.06 15.24
N ALA A 368 18.65 15.28 14.25
CA ALA A 368 17.80 15.74 13.18
C ALA A 368 16.77 14.69 12.74
N VAL A 369 15.80 15.11 11.94
CA VAL A 369 14.96 14.22 11.16
C VAL A 369 15.43 14.27 9.71
N TYR A 370 15.55 13.11 9.11
CA TYR A 370 15.96 12.91 7.73
C TYR A 370 14.83 12.30 6.91
N TYR A 371 14.94 12.46 5.62
CA TYR A 371 14.11 11.80 4.63
C TYR A 371 15.01 11.03 3.66
N VAL A 372 14.67 9.79 3.37
CA VAL A 372 15.28 9.00 2.30
C VAL A 372 14.24 8.74 1.22
N ASP A 373 14.55 9.10 -0.03
CA ASP A 373 13.67 8.85 -1.16
C ASP A 373 13.78 7.39 -1.66
N LYS A 374 12.87 7.00 -2.56
CA LYS A 374 12.88 5.67 -3.18
C LYS A 374 14.16 5.32 -3.96
N GLY A 375 15.00 6.29 -4.26
CA GLY A 375 16.31 6.14 -4.92
C GLY A 375 17.47 6.04 -3.94
N GLY A 376 17.22 6.16 -2.62
CA GLY A 376 18.24 6.13 -1.56
C GLY A 376 18.90 7.48 -1.30
N LYS A 377 18.42 8.57 -1.92
CA LYS A 377 18.93 9.91 -1.63
C LYS A 377 18.42 10.38 -0.28
N VAL A 378 19.34 10.75 0.62
CA VAL A 378 19.04 11.30 1.93
C VAL A 378 19.00 12.83 1.92
N THR A 379 18.01 13.39 2.59
CA THR A 379 17.82 14.84 2.80
C THR A 379 17.58 15.11 4.28
N GLN A 380 18.26 16.09 4.87
CA GLN A 380 17.97 16.55 6.23
C GLN A 380 16.76 17.50 6.17
N VAL A 381 15.68 17.17 6.88
CA VAL A 381 14.41 17.91 6.79
C VAL A 381 14.10 18.78 8.02
N ALA A 382 14.56 18.40 9.20
CA ALA A 382 14.45 19.21 10.42
C ALA A 382 15.71 19.03 11.28
N ALA A 383 16.47 20.11 11.48
CA ALA A 383 17.73 20.14 12.25
C ALA A 383 17.71 21.14 13.41
N ASP A 384 16.57 21.77 13.63
CA ASP A 384 16.33 22.78 14.68
C ASP A 384 15.55 22.21 15.87
N LEU A 385 15.83 20.95 16.19
CA LEU A 385 15.21 20.18 17.27
C LEU A 385 16.26 19.86 18.36
N ALA A 386 15.79 19.73 19.60
CA ALA A 386 16.68 19.44 20.72
C ALA A 386 17.04 17.95 20.78
N LYS A 387 16.06 17.06 20.59
CA LYS A 387 16.24 15.61 20.59
C LYS A 387 15.07 14.91 19.91
N PRO A 388 14.97 14.96 18.55
CA PRO A 388 13.86 14.35 17.84
C PRO A 388 13.76 12.84 18.10
N ASN A 389 12.54 12.32 18.30
CA ASN A 389 12.32 10.90 18.54
C ASN A 389 11.13 10.41 17.72
N GLY A 390 9.92 10.21 18.28
CA GLY A 390 8.77 9.71 17.53
C GLY A 390 8.46 10.54 16.27
N VAL A 391 8.18 9.87 15.17
CA VAL A 391 7.73 10.49 13.90
C VAL A 391 6.51 9.75 13.36
N ILE A 392 5.46 10.49 12.97
CA ILE A 392 4.24 9.91 12.37
C ILE A 392 3.59 10.90 11.41
N THR A 393 2.90 10.41 10.39
CA THR A 393 2.09 11.25 9.50
C THR A 393 0.62 11.24 9.91
N SER A 394 -0.11 12.32 9.57
CA SER A 394 -1.57 12.33 9.61
C SER A 394 -2.16 11.23 8.69
N PRO A 395 -3.43 10.82 8.91
CA PRO A 395 -4.06 9.79 8.08
C PRO A 395 -4.06 10.05 6.57
N ASP A 396 -4.06 11.32 6.16
CA ASP A 396 -3.99 11.76 4.77
C ASP A 396 -2.56 12.05 4.28
N ALA A 397 -1.54 11.73 5.09
CA ALA A 397 -0.12 11.96 4.83
C ALA A 397 0.25 13.42 4.47
N ARG A 398 -0.56 14.40 4.89
CA ARG A 398 -0.30 15.83 4.63
C ARG A 398 0.43 16.56 5.75
N ILE A 399 0.44 15.97 6.95
CA ILE A 399 1.12 16.54 8.12
C ILE A 399 2.13 15.51 8.64
N LEU A 400 3.36 15.96 8.90
CA LEU A 400 4.36 15.20 9.64
C LEU A 400 4.40 15.73 11.08
N TYR A 401 4.15 14.85 12.04
CA TYR A 401 4.35 15.11 13.45
C TYR A 401 5.73 14.61 13.88
N ILE A 402 6.47 15.46 14.57
CA ILE A 402 7.79 15.13 15.12
C ILE A 402 7.78 15.43 16.62
N ALA A 403 8.01 14.41 17.43
CA ALA A 403 8.19 14.58 18.85
C ALA A 403 9.61 15.03 19.17
N ASP A 404 9.73 16.03 20.02
CA ASP A 404 10.99 16.52 20.57
C ASP A 404 10.95 16.46 22.10
N PRO A 405 11.24 15.28 22.71
CA PRO A 405 11.28 15.14 24.16
C PRO A 405 12.31 16.06 24.84
N GLY A 406 13.32 16.51 24.14
CA GLY A 406 14.28 17.50 24.66
C GLY A 406 13.66 18.89 24.85
N ALA A 407 12.70 19.25 24.02
CA ALA A 407 11.89 20.49 24.14
C ALA A 407 10.55 20.27 24.85
N GLU A 408 10.19 19.04 25.21
CA GLU A 408 8.87 18.64 25.73
C GLU A 408 7.71 19.08 24.80
N THR A 409 7.93 19.04 23.48
CA THR A 409 6.99 19.58 22.48
C THR A 409 6.88 18.64 21.29
N ILE A 410 5.67 18.41 20.80
CA ILE A 410 5.43 17.80 19.50
C ILE A 410 5.22 18.91 18.49
N TYR A 411 5.96 18.89 17.41
CA TYR A 411 5.82 19.81 16.29
C TYR A 411 5.04 19.16 15.14
N ALA A 412 4.25 19.96 14.44
CA ALA A 412 3.60 19.60 13.20
C ALA A 412 4.18 20.39 12.04
N TYR A 413 4.37 19.72 10.92
CA TYR A 413 4.86 20.30 9.67
C TYR A 413 3.92 19.92 8.54
N ASP A 414 3.68 20.84 7.60
CA ASP A 414 2.97 20.52 6.37
C ASP A 414 3.93 19.79 5.42
N ILE A 415 3.48 18.69 4.81
CA ILE A 415 4.24 17.96 3.78
C ILE A 415 3.88 18.57 2.43
N GLU A 416 4.85 19.23 1.78
CA GLU A 416 4.69 19.85 0.46
C GLU A 416 5.10 18.92 -0.69
N GLY A 417 5.68 17.77 -0.36
CA GLY A 417 6.15 16.76 -1.29
C GLY A 417 7.25 15.89 -0.69
N PRO A 418 7.79 14.93 -1.44
CA PRO A 418 8.83 14.02 -0.97
C PRO A 418 10.04 14.75 -0.37
N GLY A 419 10.26 14.58 0.94
CA GLY A 419 11.34 15.22 1.67
C GLY A 419 11.27 16.75 1.79
N LYS A 420 10.10 17.33 1.53
CA LYS A 420 9.85 18.77 1.69
C LYS A 420 8.78 19.00 2.74
N ILE A 421 9.16 19.61 3.85
CA ILE A 421 8.26 20.00 4.94
C ILE A 421 8.33 21.50 5.18
N ALA A 422 7.22 22.10 5.60
CA ALA A 422 7.08 23.53 5.83
C ALA A 422 6.17 23.83 7.03
N ASN A 423 6.00 25.12 7.35
CA ASN A 423 5.04 25.63 8.33
C ASN A 423 5.14 24.95 9.70
N LYS A 424 6.38 24.84 10.24
CA LYS A 424 6.62 24.32 11.60
C LYS A 424 5.73 25.04 12.60
N ARG A 425 5.00 24.29 13.44
CA ARG A 425 4.17 24.79 14.51
C ARG A 425 4.16 23.84 15.69
N GLU A 426 4.00 24.34 16.90
CA GLU A 426 3.72 23.53 18.07
C GLU A 426 2.34 22.86 17.92
N PHE A 427 2.30 21.55 18.16
CA PHE A 427 1.07 20.77 18.09
C PHE A 427 0.55 20.43 19.50
N ALA A 428 1.42 19.91 20.38
CA ALA A 428 1.05 19.52 21.72
C ALA A 428 2.22 19.67 22.70
N PRO A 429 1.96 20.03 24.00
CA PRO A 429 2.98 20.19 25.03
C PRO A 429 3.37 18.82 25.62
N ALA A 430 3.97 17.94 24.81
CA ALA A 430 4.43 16.64 25.22
C ALA A 430 5.64 16.24 24.37
N GLY A 431 6.62 15.56 24.96
CA GLY A 431 7.54 14.76 24.18
C GLY A 431 6.89 13.43 23.79
N SER A 432 7.56 12.61 23.03
CA SER A 432 7.15 11.22 22.83
C SER A 432 8.36 10.37 22.47
N ASP A 433 8.37 9.12 22.92
CA ASP A 433 9.29 8.13 22.39
C ASP A 433 8.73 7.57 21.09
N GLY A 434 7.49 7.04 21.09
CA GLY A 434 6.82 6.58 19.88
C GLY A 434 5.39 7.07 19.74
N MET A 435 4.85 7.01 18.52
CA MET A 435 3.55 7.58 18.16
C MET A 435 2.74 6.70 17.23
N THR A 436 1.39 6.78 17.33
CA THR A 436 0.45 6.23 16.36
C THR A 436 -0.73 7.16 16.13
N VAL A 437 -1.55 6.91 15.10
CA VAL A 437 -2.73 7.73 14.78
C VAL A 437 -3.97 6.86 14.55
N ASP A 438 -5.15 7.40 14.87
CA ASP A 438 -6.43 6.79 14.52
C ASP A 438 -7.05 7.41 13.26
N LYS A 439 -8.14 6.81 12.78
CA LYS A 439 -8.87 7.30 11.59
C LYS A 439 -9.55 8.66 11.78
N LEU A 440 -9.69 9.14 13.01
CA LEU A 440 -10.17 10.51 13.31
C LEU A 440 -9.03 11.54 13.25
N GLY A 441 -7.77 11.08 13.13
CA GLY A 441 -6.58 11.92 13.18
C GLY A 441 -6.10 12.25 14.58
N ASN A 442 -6.59 11.56 15.63
CA ASN A 442 -6.00 11.71 16.95
C ASN A 442 -4.60 11.07 16.97
N VAL A 443 -3.63 11.82 17.52
CA VAL A 443 -2.23 11.37 17.63
C VAL A 443 -2.01 10.84 19.05
N TYR A 444 -1.67 9.55 19.14
CA TYR A 444 -1.33 8.87 20.39
C TYR A 444 0.17 8.93 20.60
N VAL A 445 0.59 9.30 21.78
CA VAL A 445 1.99 9.52 22.16
C VAL A 445 2.32 8.86 23.48
N THR A 446 3.55 8.43 23.67
CA THR A 446 4.04 7.87 24.92
C THR A 446 4.84 8.92 25.69
N TRP A 447 4.32 9.40 26.82
CA TRP A 447 4.94 10.49 27.56
C TRP A 447 4.77 10.38 29.06
N LYS A 448 5.88 10.49 29.81
CA LYS A 448 5.91 10.54 31.31
C LYS A 448 5.10 9.43 32.00
N GLY A 449 5.12 8.21 31.41
CA GLY A 449 4.48 7.03 32.00
C GLY A 449 3.08 6.73 31.46
N ASP A 450 2.53 7.59 30.61
CA ASP A 450 1.20 7.44 30.00
C ASP A 450 1.25 7.28 28.48
N VAL A 451 0.18 6.73 27.92
CA VAL A 451 -0.20 6.94 26.53
C VAL A 451 -1.27 8.03 26.48
N ILE A 452 -1.01 9.11 25.77
CA ILE A 452 -1.88 10.28 25.68
C ILE A 452 -2.33 10.43 24.23
N ALA A 453 -3.62 10.65 23.97
CA ALA A 453 -4.10 11.00 22.63
C ALA A 453 -4.47 12.50 22.56
N PHE A 454 -3.98 13.14 21.51
CA PHE A 454 -4.32 14.51 21.16
C PHE A 454 -5.16 14.55 19.89
N SER A 455 -6.27 15.30 19.91
CA SER A 455 -7.08 15.54 18.70
C SER A 455 -6.27 16.28 17.63
N PRO A 456 -6.74 16.34 16.36
CA PRO A 456 -6.08 17.12 15.30
C PRO A 456 -5.84 18.60 15.64
N ALA A 457 -6.60 19.13 16.62
CA ALA A 457 -6.41 20.49 17.16
C ALA A 457 -5.38 20.57 18.30
N GLY A 458 -4.66 19.51 18.63
CA GLY A 458 -3.66 19.46 19.70
C GLY A 458 -4.25 19.42 21.12
N LYS A 459 -5.56 19.14 21.26
CA LYS A 459 -6.21 19.03 22.58
C LYS A 459 -6.14 17.60 23.09
N GLU A 460 -5.73 17.38 24.34
CA GLU A 460 -5.80 16.07 24.99
C GLU A 460 -7.24 15.55 25.03
N VAL A 461 -7.46 14.33 24.51
CA VAL A 461 -8.77 13.66 24.44
C VAL A 461 -8.78 12.31 25.13
N LEU A 462 -7.61 11.77 25.46
CA LEU A 462 -7.48 10.49 26.16
C LEU A 462 -6.15 10.45 26.91
N ARG A 463 -6.16 9.78 28.09
CA ARG A 463 -4.96 9.41 28.84
C ARG A 463 -5.12 8.02 29.43
N LEU A 464 -4.13 7.17 29.19
CA LEU A 464 -4.07 5.78 29.65
C LEU A 464 -2.74 5.54 30.35
N THR A 465 -2.76 4.89 31.51
CA THR A 465 -1.56 4.53 32.26
C THR A 465 -1.32 3.03 32.15
N PRO A 466 -0.38 2.56 31.32
CA PRO A 466 -0.01 1.15 31.25
C PRO A 466 0.66 0.68 32.56
N PRO A 467 0.70 -0.65 32.83
CA PRO A 467 1.35 -1.20 34.04
C PRO A 467 2.86 -0.93 34.12
N GLU A 468 3.53 -0.71 32.99
CA GLU A 468 4.93 -0.29 32.92
C GLU A 468 5.03 0.98 32.07
N GLY A 469 6.08 1.80 32.28
CA GLY A 469 6.28 3.03 31.51
C GLY A 469 6.39 2.73 30.02
N PRO A 470 5.47 3.25 29.18
CA PRO A 470 5.45 2.99 27.76
C PRO A 470 6.63 3.65 27.06
N ALA A 471 7.18 2.97 26.07
CA ALA A 471 8.19 3.47 25.15
C ALA A 471 7.55 3.81 23.78
N ASN A 472 6.75 2.88 23.23
CA ASN A 472 6.10 3.12 21.93
C ASN A 472 4.68 2.51 21.90
N CYS A 473 3.87 2.89 20.90
CA CYS A 473 2.52 2.38 20.75
C CYS A 473 2.11 2.24 19.28
N LEU A 474 1.16 1.33 19.03
CA LEU A 474 0.59 1.05 17.72
C LEU A 474 -0.91 0.78 17.84
N LEU A 475 -1.73 1.50 17.13
CA LEU A 475 -3.15 1.20 17.01
C LEU A 475 -3.40 0.40 15.72
N ALA A 476 -3.74 -0.89 15.89
CA ALA A 476 -4.06 -1.80 14.80
C ALA A 476 -5.52 -2.27 14.94
N GLY A 477 -6.34 -2.00 13.91
CA GLY A 477 -7.79 -2.12 14.07
C GLY A 477 -8.27 -1.32 15.29
N LYS A 478 -8.95 -1.96 16.23
CA LYS A 478 -9.42 -1.34 17.50
C LYS A 478 -8.54 -1.67 18.71
N THR A 479 -7.38 -2.28 18.52
CA THR A 479 -6.49 -2.65 19.62
C THR A 479 -5.25 -1.75 19.65
N LEU A 480 -5.05 -1.06 20.77
CA LEU A 480 -3.84 -0.32 21.04
C LEU A 480 -2.81 -1.24 21.68
N TYR A 481 -1.74 -1.53 20.96
CA TYR A 481 -0.57 -2.26 21.44
C TYR A 481 0.46 -1.27 22.00
N VAL A 482 1.08 -1.64 23.13
CA VAL A 482 2.03 -0.78 23.83
C VAL A 482 3.28 -1.59 24.19
N THR A 483 4.42 -1.15 23.68
CA THR A 483 5.73 -1.61 24.17
C THR A 483 6.09 -0.78 25.38
N ALA A 484 6.42 -1.46 26.49
CA ALA A 484 6.63 -0.80 27.77
C ALA A 484 7.73 -1.50 28.56
N ARG A 485 8.91 -0.92 28.59
CA ARG A 485 10.11 -1.46 29.27
C ARG A 485 10.31 -2.95 29.00
N THR A 486 9.92 -3.82 29.93
CA THR A 486 10.15 -5.28 29.87
C THR A 486 8.93 -6.06 29.38
N GLY A 487 7.81 -5.37 29.10
CA GLY A 487 6.54 -5.96 28.72
C GLY A 487 6.00 -5.49 27.38
N PHE A 488 5.05 -6.26 26.88
CA PHE A 488 4.22 -5.94 25.71
C PHE A 488 2.77 -6.06 26.11
N TYR A 489 1.99 -5.02 25.90
CA TYR A 489 0.64 -4.86 26.41
C TYR A 489 -0.35 -4.50 25.29
N ALA A 490 -1.65 -4.73 25.55
CA ALA A 490 -2.74 -4.27 24.68
C ALA A 490 -3.95 -3.81 25.49
N ILE A 491 -4.69 -2.85 24.91
CA ILE A 491 -6.00 -2.40 25.40
C ILE A 491 -6.93 -2.17 24.22
N ASP A 492 -8.23 -2.45 24.38
CA ASP A 492 -9.22 -2.30 23.32
C ASP A 492 -9.83 -0.90 23.34
N LEU A 493 -9.86 -0.26 22.17
CA LEU A 493 -10.46 1.04 21.93
C LEU A 493 -11.79 0.89 21.16
N GLU A 494 -12.55 1.98 21.06
CA GLU A 494 -13.74 2.07 20.21
C GLU A 494 -13.43 2.71 18.85
N VAL A 495 -12.29 3.35 18.72
CA VAL A 495 -11.79 3.94 17.47
C VAL A 495 -10.83 3.00 16.76
N GLU A 496 -10.69 3.17 15.46
CA GLU A 496 -9.83 2.34 14.61
C GLU A 496 -8.54 3.06 14.23
N GLY A 497 -7.44 2.33 14.22
CA GLY A 497 -6.19 2.75 13.59
C GLY A 497 -6.34 2.93 12.08
N VAL A 498 -5.40 3.64 11.49
CA VAL A 498 -5.38 3.89 10.02
C VAL A 498 -5.16 2.60 9.24
N ARG A 499 -4.62 1.54 9.89
CA ARG A 499 -4.28 0.24 9.31
C ARG A 499 -4.93 -0.88 10.07
#